data_2776caaa5fcd77e3c7d2ab975ba2568b
#
_entry.id   2776caaa5fcd77e3c7d2ab975ba2568b
#
_cell.length_a   1.000
_cell.length_b   1.000
_cell.length_c   1.000
_cell.angle_alpha   90.00
_cell.angle_beta   90.00
_cell.angle_gamma   90.00
#
_symmetry.space_group_name_H-M   'P 1'
#
loop_
_entity.id
_entity.type
_entity.pdbx_description
1 polymer ?
#
loop_
_entity_poly.entity_id
_entity_poly.type
_entity_poly.pdbx_seq_one_letter_code
_entity_poly.pdbx_strand_id
1 'polypeptide(L)'
;ILTLMMLMGIAAGVYFGKLTMWWKEKLPGVGCLMLGAGMLLTAYAGNLPLIGVGISIVGFFYTVLVTYSFHQISERIPQSSINTATSIVLVGCNLGAACSPFVLKWMGRFSEGVSVPFVGYAGMMGVLGIVLIVVTGRKK
;
A
#
# COMPACT_ATOMS: atom_id res chain seq x y z
N ILE A 1 7.22 14.85 8.49
CA ILE A 1 6.28 14.02 7.71
C ILE A 1 6.91 12.67 7.38
N LEU A 2 8.08 12.61 6.73
CA LEU A 2 8.77 11.35 6.42
C LEU A 2 9.10 10.54 7.70
N THR A 3 9.57 11.20 8.74
CA THR A 3 9.86 10.58 10.04
C THR A 3 8.62 9.93 10.64
N LEU A 4 7.47 10.57 10.55
CA LEU A 4 6.19 10.04 11.04
C LEU A 4 5.78 8.80 10.25
N MET A 5 5.95 8.81 8.93
CA MET A 5 5.70 7.67 8.07
C MET A 5 6.59 6.47 8.43
N MET A 6 7.88 6.71 8.72
CA MET A 6 8.81 5.65 9.15
C MET A 6 8.45 5.09 10.52
N LEU A 7 8.09 5.93 11.49
CA LEU A 7 7.64 5.49 12.82
C LEU A 7 6.38 4.62 12.73
N MET A 8 5.42 5.01 11.89
CA MET A 8 4.24 4.19 11.65
C MET A 8 4.56 2.87 10.95
N GLY A 9 5.59 2.83 10.09
CA GLY A 9 6.10 1.61 9.50
C GLY A 9 6.67 0.64 10.54
N ILE A 10 7.41 1.13 11.53
CA ILE A 10 7.92 0.32 12.66
C ILE A 10 6.76 -0.24 13.49
N ALA A 11 5.79 0.61 13.83
CA ALA A 11 4.58 0.19 14.54
C ALA A 11 3.81 -0.88 13.75
N ALA A 12 3.68 -0.72 12.43
CA ALA A 12 3.05 -1.70 11.55
C ALA A 12 3.75 -3.07 11.62
N GLY A 13 5.09 -3.08 11.62
CA GLY A 13 5.87 -4.32 11.76
C GLY A 13 5.59 -5.06 13.07
N VAL A 14 5.50 -4.34 14.18
CA VAL A 14 5.18 -4.91 15.51
C VAL A 14 3.75 -5.48 15.55
N TYR A 15 2.79 -4.77 14.97
CA TYR A 15 1.39 -5.21 14.95
C TYR A 15 1.05 -6.20 13.84
N PHE A 16 1.96 -6.42 12.88
CA PHE A 16 1.74 -7.29 11.72
C PHE A 16 1.27 -8.69 12.09
N GLY A 17 1.90 -9.32 13.10
CA GLY A 17 1.52 -10.66 13.55
C GLY A 17 0.05 -10.74 14.02
N LYS A 18 -0.42 -9.74 14.77
CA LYS A 18 -1.82 -9.67 15.23
C LYS A 18 -2.78 -9.42 14.06
N LEU A 19 -2.41 -8.52 13.16
CA LEU A 19 -3.22 -8.21 11.98
C LEU A 19 -3.39 -9.44 11.07
N THR A 20 -2.32 -10.19 10.85
CA THR A 20 -2.34 -11.39 10.01
C THR A 20 -3.21 -12.49 10.63
N MET A 21 -3.21 -12.65 11.96
CA MET A 21 -4.08 -13.59 12.65
C MET A 21 -5.58 -13.21 12.56
N TRP A 22 -5.87 -11.90 12.60
CA TRP A 22 -7.25 -11.40 12.59
C TRP A 22 -7.87 -11.38 11.19
N TRP A 23 -7.11 -10.95 10.18
CA TRP A 23 -7.64 -10.66 8.84
C TRP A 23 -7.23 -11.69 7.80
N LYS A 24 -6.30 -12.60 8.13
CA LYS A 24 -5.85 -13.72 7.28
C LYS A 24 -5.76 -13.32 5.79
N GLU A 25 -6.53 -14.02 4.94
CA GLU A 25 -6.50 -13.83 3.50
C GLU A 25 -7.09 -12.49 3.01
N LYS A 26 -7.90 -11.79 3.82
CA LYS A 26 -8.51 -10.50 3.46
C LYS A 26 -7.57 -9.31 3.69
N LEU A 27 -6.46 -9.52 4.39
CA LEU A 27 -5.51 -8.47 4.75
C LEU A 27 -5.04 -7.62 3.55
N PRO A 28 -4.65 -8.18 2.38
CA PRO A 28 -4.19 -7.37 1.25
C PRO A 28 -5.30 -6.47 0.67
N GLY A 29 -6.52 -6.98 0.57
CA GLY A 29 -7.65 -6.20 0.08
C GLY A 29 -8.01 -5.03 0.98
N VAL A 30 -8.10 -5.28 2.28
CA VAL A 30 -8.37 -4.24 3.27
C VAL A 30 -7.21 -3.24 3.35
N GLY A 31 -5.97 -3.72 3.28
CA GLY A 31 -4.79 -2.86 3.24
C GLY A 31 -4.81 -1.90 2.06
N CYS A 32 -5.19 -2.36 0.87
CA CYS A 32 -5.35 -1.51 -0.32
C CYS A 32 -6.46 -0.48 -0.15
N LEU A 33 -7.61 -0.85 0.43
CA LEU A 33 -8.70 0.08 0.71
C LEU A 33 -8.30 1.16 1.70
N MET A 34 -7.61 0.79 2.79
CA MET A 34 -7.11 1.73 3.78
C MET A 34 -6.01 2.64 3.24
N LEU A 35 -5.15 2.13 2.35
CA LEU A 35 -4.19 2.96 1.60
C LEU A 35 -4.92 4.00 0.74
N GLY A 36 -5.94 3.59 0.00
CA GLY A 36 -6.76 4.49 -0.80
C GLY A 36 -7.44 5.57 0.05
N ALA A 37 -8.03 5.18 1.19
CA ALA A 37 -8.65 6.11 2.12
C ALA A 37 -7.64 7.12 2.72
N GLY A 38 -6.45 6.67 3.09
CA GLY A 38 -5.36 7.54 3.58
C GLY A 38 -4.91 8.55 2.51
N MET A 39 -4.82 8.12 1.24
CA MET A 39 -4.49 9.01 0.13
C MET A 39 -5.61 10.04 -0.14
N LEU A 40 -6.88 9.63 -0.10
CA LEU A 40 -8.01 10.58 -0.22
C LEU A 40 -8.00 11.59 0.93
N LEU A 41 -7.79 11.12 2.15
CA LEU A 41 -7.68 12.01 3.31
C LEU A 41 -6.56 13.05 3.11
N THR A 42 -5.41 12.64 2.60
CA THR A 42 -4.29 13.54 2.30
C THR A 42 -4.62 14.51 1.16
N ALA A 43 -5.36 14.05 0.13
CA ALA A 43 -5.75 14.87 -1.01
C ALA A 43 -6.71 16.02 -0.65
N TYR A 44 -7.64 15.75 0.27
CA TYR A 44 -8.66 16.71 0.71
C TYR A 44 -8.31 17.42 2.03
N ALA A 45 -7.14 17.14 2.60
CA ALA A 45 -6.72 17.75 3.85
C ALA A 45 -6.40 19.24 3.67
N GLY A 46 -7.23 20.11 4.25
CA GLY A 46 -6.99 21.56 4.30
C GLY A 46 -6.01 22.00 5.40
N ASN A 47 -5.62 21.09 6.32
CA ASN A 47 -4.80 21.40 7.49
C ASN A 47 -3.62 20.44 7.61
N LEU A 48 -2.48 20.96 8.07
CA LEU A 48 -1.25 20.19 8.26
C LEU A 48 -1.41 18.95 9.18
N PRO A 49 -2.14 19.00 10.30
CA PRO A 49 -2.38 17.83 11.14
C PRO A 49 -3.14 16.72 10.40
N LEU A 50 -4.12 17.08 9.57
CA LEU A 50 -4.92 16.11 8.81
C LEU A 50 -4.09 15.42 7.72
N ILE A 51 -3.18 16.16 7.08
CA ILE A 51 -2.18 15.58 6.17
C ILE A 51 -1.30 14.58 6.92
N GLY A 52 -0.85 14.92 8.13
CA GLY A 52 -0.06 14.03 8.98
C GLY A 52 -0.77 12.72 9.28
N VAL A 53 -2.05 12.76 9.61
CA VAL A 53 -2.88 11.56 9.85
C VAL A 53 -3.01 10.73 8.58
N GLY A 54 -3.33 11.34 7.44
CA GLY A 54 -3.44 10.63 6.16
C GLY A 54 -2.15 9.91 5.77
N ILE A 55 -1.00 10.58 5.89
CA ILE A 55 0.31 9.99 5.60
C ILE A 55 0.67 8.89 6.61
N SER A 56 0.27 9.02 7.86
CA SER A 56 0.48 7.98 8.88
C SER A 56 -0.27 6.69 8.52
N ILE A 57 -1.52 6.80 8.08
CA ILE A 57 -2.34 5.68 7.61
C ILE A 57 -1.68 5.03 6.39
N VAL A 58 -1.26 5.83 5.41
CA VAL A 58 -0.57 5.33 4.21
C VAL A 58 0.70 4.59 4.59
N GLY A 59 1.56 5.16 5.45
CA GLY A 59 2.81 4.53 5.88
C GLY A 59 2.59 3.20 6.61
N PHE A 60 1.61 3.16 7.49
CA PHE A 60 1.26 1.95 8.24
C PHE A 60 0.80 0.82 7.31
N PHE A 61 -0.22 1.07 6.49
CA PHE A 61 -0.79 0.03 5.62
C PHE A 61 0.12 -0.34 4.45
N TYR A 62 0.94 0.59 3.93
CA TYR A 62 1.97 0.29 2.96
C TYR A 62 2.96 -0.76 3.51
N THR A 63 3.47 -0.53 4.72
CA THR A 63 4.40 -1.47 5.36
C THR A 63 3.75 -2.83 5.62
N VAL A 64 2.49 -2.84 6.08
CA VAL A 64 1.72 -4.08 6.27
C VAL A 64 1.60 -4.87 4.96
N LEU A 65 1.28 -4.20 3.85
CA LEU A 65 1.14 -4.86 2.55
C LEU A 65 2.47 -5.42 2.02
N VAL A 66 3.56 -4.67 2.15
CA VAL A 66 4.89 -5.12 1.75
C VAL A 66 5.31 -6.33 2.59
N THR A 67 5.15 -6.27 3.90
CA THR A 67 5.49 -7.38 4.82
C THR A 67 4.62 -8.60 4.53
N TYR A 68 3.33 -8.41 4.25
CA TYR A 68 2.43 -9.50 3.86
C TYR A 68 2.88 -10.18 2.57
N SER A 69 3.32 -9.41 1.58
CA SER A 69 3.83 -9.96 0.31
C SER A 69 5.04 -10.86 0.53
N PHE A 70 6.01 -10.43 1.35
CA PHE A 70 7.17 -11.25 1.69
C PHE A 70 6.80 -12.49 2.52
N HIS A 71 5.87 -12.36 3.45
CA HIS A 71 5.38 -13.49 4.23
C HIS A 71 4.73 -14.56 3.34
N GLN A 72 3.91 -14.16 2.37
CA GLN A 72 3.30 -15.09 1.41
C GLN A 72 4.34 -15.79 0.52
N ILE A 73 5.42 -15.11 0.15
CA ILE A 73 6.53 -15.73 -0.58
C ILE A 73 7.18 -16.82 0.26
N SER A 74 7.47 -16.52 1.53
CA SER A 74 8.11 -17.47 2.44
C SER A 74 7.25 -18.71 2.72
N GLU A 75 5.93 -18.57 2.74
CA GLU A 75 5.03 -19.70 3.01
C GLU A 75 4.72 -20.56 1.78
N ARG A 76 4.67 -19.97 0.58
CA ARG A 76 4.17 -20.64 -0.62
C ARG A 76 5.26 -21.09 -1.60
N ILE A 77 6.47 -20.59 -1.46
CA ILE A 77 7.56 -20.86 -2.39
C ILE A 77 8.61 -21.77 -1.71
N PRO A 78 9.08 -22.84 -2.40
CA PRO A 78 10.12 -23.70 -1.87
C PRO A 78 11.41 -22.92 -1.62
N GLN A 79 12.13 -23.32 -0.60
CA GLN A 79 13.36 -22.67 -0.10
C GLN A 79 14.40 -22.38 -1.21
N SER A 80 14.49 -23.28 -2.20
CA SER A 80 15.41 -23.12 -3.34
C SER A 80 15.10 -21.91 -4.24
N SER A 81 13.86 -21.43 -4.26
CA SER A 81 13.39 -20.35 -5.15
C SER A 81 13.03 -19.07 -4.40
N ILE A 82 13.11 -19.04 -3.07
CA ILE A 82 12.75 -17.88 -2.26
C ILE A 82 13.57 -16.64 -2.64
N ASN A 83 14.89 -16.80 -2.83
CA ASN A 83 15.78 -15.69 -3.18
C ASN A 83 15.40 -15.07 -4.53
N THR A 84 15.08 -15.89 -5.52
CA THR A 84 14.64 -15.42 -6.84
C THR A 84 13.30 -14.68 -6.76
N ALA A 85 12.32 -15.25 -6.05
CA ALA A 85 11.01 -14.64 -5.88
C ALA A 85 11.10 -13.30 -5.13
N THR A 86 11.88 -13.25 -4.06
CA THR A 86 12.13 -12.01 -3.29
C THR A 86 12.80 -10.94 -4.15
N SER A 87 13.79 -11.32 -4.96
CA SER A 87 14.46 -10.40 -5.88
C SER A 87 13.51 -9.83 -6.93
N ILE A 88 12.62 -10.64 -7.49
CA ILE A 88 11.61 -10.19 -8.46
C ILE A 88 10.68 -9.15 -7.82
N VAL A 89 10.21 -9.40 -6.60
CA VAL A 89 9.34 -8.45 -5.89
C VAL A 89 10.09 -7.15 -5.59
N LEU A 90 11.33 -7.22 -5.13
CA LEU A 90 12.15 -6.03 -4.88
C LEU A 90 12.40 -5.21 -6.14
N VAL A 91 12.71 -5.86 -7.26
CA VAL A 91 12.85 -5.19 -8.56
C VAL A 91 11.54 -4.51 -8.95
N GLY A 92 10.41 -5.20 -8.81
CA GLY A 92 9.08 -4.62 -9.06
C GLY A 92 8.79 -3.39 -8.20
N CYS A 93 9.09 -3.45 -6.90
CA CYS A 93 8.94 -2.32 -5.99
C CYS A 93 9.82 -1.12 -6.40
N ASN A 94 11.08 -1.38 -6.74
CA ASN A 94 12.02 -0.33 -7.16
C ASN A 94 11.62 0.28 -8.51
N LEU A 95 11.17 -0.52 -9.48
CA LEU A 95 10.63 -0.03 -10.74
C LEU A 95 9.39 0.84 -10.52
N GLY A 96 8.45 0.39 -9.66
CA GLY A 96 7.28 1.18 -9.28
C GLY A 96 7.66 2.53 -8.67
N ALA A 97 8.62 2.54 -7.75
CA ALA A 97 9.13 3.77 -7.14
C ALA A 97 9.80 4.70 -8.17
N ALA A 98 10.63 4.15 -9.07
CA ALA A 98 11.29 4.91 -10.13
C ALA A 98 10.31 5.48 -11.15
N CYS A 99 9.24 4.74 -11.49
CA CYS A 99 8.21 5.19 -12.42
C CYS A 99 7.22 6.19 -11.80
N SER A 100 7.10 6.21 -10.47
CA SER A 100 6.14 7.05 -9.75
C SER A 100 6.21 8.54 -10.13
N PRO A 101 7.37 9.22 -10.20
CA PRO A 101 7.45 10.62 -10.59
C PRO A 101 6.96 10.88 -12.01
N PHE A 102 7.19 9.94 -12.93
CA PHE A 102 6.72 10.06 -14.32
C PHE A 102 5.21 9.95 -14.41
N VAL A 103 4.63 9.00 -13.69
CA VAL A 103 3.17 8.81 -13.62
C VAL A 103 2.51 10.04 -12.98
N LEU A 104 3.06 10.55 -11.88
CA LEU A 104 2.58 11.77 -11.22
C LEU A 104 2.62 12.98 -12.15
N LYS A 105 3.72 13.17 -12.88
CA LYS A 105 3.87 14.27 -13.84
C LYS A 105 2.89 14.13 -15.00
N TRP A 106 2.68 12.91 -15.49
CA TRP A 106 1.72 12.63 -16.55
C TRP A 106 0.28 12.90 -16.11
N MET A 107 -0.10 12.44 -14.93
CA MET A 107 -1.43 12.70 -14.35
C MET A 107 -1.66 14.19 -14.07
N GLY A 108 -0.64 14.93 -13.64
CA GLY A 108 -0.70 16.38 -13.42
C GLY A 108 -0.95 17.19 -14.70
N ARG A 109 -0.73 16.62 -15.89
CA ARG A 109 -1.05 17.28 -17.17
C ARG A 109 -2.54 17.29 -17.48
N PHE A 110 -3.31 16.38 -16.92
CA PHE A 110 -4.76 16.28 -17.18
C PHE A 110 -5.61 17.15 -16.26
N SER A 111 -5.01 17.73 -15.21
CA SER A 111 -5.73 18.62 -14.30
C SER A 111 -4.76 19.54 -13.54
N GLU A 112 -5.11 20.80 -13.40
CA GLU A 112 -4.30 21.85 -12.73
C GLU A 112 -4.27 21.72 -11.19
N GLY A 113 -4.81 20.65 -10.59
CA GLY A 113 -4.89 20.45 -9.15
C GLY A 113 -3.87 19.45 -8.62
N VAL A 114 -3.15 19.81 -7.55
CA VAL A 114 -2.23 18.91 -6.80
C VAL A 114 -2.97 17.67 -6.25
N SER A 115 -4.27 17.76 -6.02
CA SER A 115 -5.10 16.68 -5.47
C SER A 115 -5.37 15.54 -6.45
N VAL A 116 -5.33 15.81 -7.75
CA VAL A 116 -5.75 14.84 -8.79
C VAL A 116 -4.89 13.58 -8.83
N PRO A 117 -3.56 13.63 -8.74
CA PRO A 117 -2.75 12.42 -8.66
C PRO A 117 -3.10 11.54 -7.46
N PHE A 118 -3.36 12.15 -6.30
CA PHE A 118 -3.71 11.41 -5.08
C PHE A 118 -5.06 10.73 -5.19
N VAL A 119 -6.05 11.40 -5.78
CA VAL A 119 -7.39 10.83 -6.06
C VAL A 119 -7.30 9.70 -7.07
N GLY A 120 -6.50 9.84 -8.12
CA GLY A 120 -6.26 8.79 -9.11
C GLY A 120 -5.63 7.54 -8.50
N TYR A 121 -4.60 7.69 -7.68
CA TYR A 121 -4.00 6.57 -6.94
C TYR A 121 -4.97 5.94 -5.95
N ALA A 122 -5.76 6.74 -5.24
CA ALA A 122 -6.77 6.25 -4.32
C ALA A 122 -7.84 5.41 -5.05
N GLY A 123 -8.27 5.85 -6.23
CA GLY A 123 -9.19 5.11 -7.09
C GLY A 123 -8.61 3.77 -7.54
N MET A 124 -7.36 3.75 -8.02
CA MET A 124 -6.67 2.51 -8.41
C MET A 124 -6.53 1.54 -7.24
N MET A 125 -6.12 2.03 -6.06
CA MET A 125 -6.00 1.21 -4.86
C MET A 125 -7.35 0.70 -4.37
N GLY A 126 -8.41 1.52 -4.49
CA GLY A 126 -9.77 1.12 -4.18
C GLY A 126 -10.26 -0.03 -5.06
N VAL A 127 -10.07 0.07 -6.37
CA VAL A 127 -10.43 -0.99 -7.33
C VAL A 127 -9.64 -2.27 -7.05
N LEU A 128 -8.31 -2.17 -6.87
CA LEU A 128 -7.46 -3.31 -6.52
C LEU A 128 -7.90 -3.97 -5.21
N GLY A 129 -8.23 -3.18 -4.20
CA GLY A 129 -8.71 -3.67 -2.90
C GLY A 129 -10.01 -4.46 -3.04
N ILE A 130 -10.98 -3.93 -3.78
CA ILE A 130 -12.26 -4.62 -4.04
C ILE A 130 -12.03 -5.92 -4.82
N VAL A 131 -11.24 -5.88 -5.89
CA VAL A 131 -10.92 -7.06 -6.69
C VAL A 131 -10.26 -8.15 -5.83
N LEU A 132 -9.30 -7.79 -4.99
CA LEU A 132 -8.62 -8.73 -4.09
C LEU A 132 -9.59 -9.35 -3.08
N ILE A 133 -10.51 -8.58 -2.50
CA ILE A 133 -11.52 -9.09 -1.57
C ILE A 133 -12.46 -10.05 -2.27
N VAL A 134 -12.93 -9.71 -3.48
CA VAL A 134 -13.84 -10.56 -4.25
C VAL A 134 -13.17 -11.86 -4.69
N VAL A 135 -11.93 -11.79 -5.19
CA VAL A 135 -11.16 -12.98 -5.61
C VAL A 135 -10.87 -13.90 -4.42
N THR A 136 -10.49 -13.32 -3.29
CA THR A 136 -10.22 -14.10 -2.06
C THR A 136 -11.49 -14.68 -1.47
N GLY A 137 -12.62 -13.96 -1.54
CA GLY A 137 -13.93 -14.46 -1.09
C GLY A 137 -14.50 -15.60 -1.94
N ARG A 138 -14.10 -15.72 -3.22
CA ARG A 138 -14.52 -16.82 -4.11
C ARG A 138 -13.76 -18.14 -3.92
N LYS A 139 -12.63 -18.11 -3.19
CA LYS A 139 -11.83 -19.32 -2.92
C LYS A 139 -12.30 -20.13 -1.70
N LYS A 140 -13.42 -19.76 -1.11
CA LYS A 140 -14.17 -20.54 -0.12
C LYS A 140 -15.34 -21.26 -0.80
#